data_422714c0ea93079866b1c6963b2c764c
#
_entry.id   422714c0ea93079866b1c6963b2c764c
#
_cell.length_a   1.000
_cell.length_b   1.000
_cell.length_c   1.000
_cell.angle_alpha   90.00
_cell.angle_beta   90.00
_cell.angle_gamma   90.00
#
_symmetry.space_group_name_H-M   'P 1'
#
loop_
_entity.id
_entity.type
_entity.pdbx_description
1 polymer ?
#
loop_
_entity_poly.entity_id
_entity_poly.type
_entity_poly.pdbx_seq_one_letter_code
_entity_poly.pdbx_strand_id
1 'polypeptide(L)'
;MRLIFAYFLPLGVDEAYQITIGREFDWSYYDHPPLSFWLPRIVANIVGLESILIYRLPSIIFGSITIYALYGIGLQICGKATAIWSALLYCISPFFFFSGGTFVLPDAILNASICMTLYLFLKSQDTKSYYNVKLIMVGFWLALSFLSKYHSILIPLALLVYFLSTKKRFYWIFQSQIWIVAFVGFIGALPVLMWNYYEGWPTFTFHSARAHTELSILNFVKMFVGQLIYFSPPALILSIWALIAVKKNEQIKFLIYPALFIIFGFNGLFLLGSNGFPHWTMPGWMLTLPLIGLLLKQKGESFKRKFKIWLLIFMTPIWVIICAFSFHVNNGWLTMHQTTIPKWDNTSEFMRWDEFGKNFDDICCDGDLIKIGFLNWVDASLLGVVLSDKYSIRVISDDPHHFRYRENDTNPQMGYLLVPVLKNNLDNRLEEIRLKVREVDQNMEYLDSIDVKRGERDYARVLVFKILLPGPKS
;
A
#
# COMPACT_ATOMS: atom_id res chain seq x y z
N MET A 1 10.53 9.25 14.03
CA MET A 1 10.87 9.32 12.59
C MET A 1 9.64 9.19 11.69
N ARG A 2 8.79 8.14 11.81
CA ARG A 2 7.59 7.98 10.94
C ARG A 2 6.68 9.21 10.92
N LEU A 3 6.39 9.80 12.08
CA LEU A 3 5.58 11.04 12.16
C LEU A 3 6.22 12.21 11.39
N ILE A 4 7.55 12.32 11.40
CA ILE A 4 8.27 13.37 10.67
C ILE A 4 8.09 13.17 9.16
N PHE A 5 8.37 11.97 8.66
CA PHE A 5 8.16 11.67 7.23
C PHE A 5 6.69 11.78 6.83
N ALA A 6 5.77 11.32 7.69
CA ALA A 6 4.32 11.44 7.46
C ALA A 6 3.84 12.88 7.34
N TYR A 7 4.45 13.81 8.05
CA TYR A 7 4.13 15.24 7.99
C TYR A 7 4.74 15.92 6.77
N PHE A 8 6.03 15.65 6.47
CA PHE A 8 6.77 16.40 5.47
C PHE A 8 6.60 15.87 4.04
N LEU A 9 6.45 14.55 3.84
CA LEU A 9 6.32 14.00 2.49
C LEU A 9 4.93 14.29 1.91
N PRO A 10 4.85 14.76 0.66
CA PRO A 10 3.59 14.80 -0.08
C PRO A 10 2.96 13.41 -0.22
N LEU A 11 1.70 13.37 -0.60
CA LEU A 11 1.01 12.11 -0.91
C LEU A 11 1.54 11.54 -2.23
N GLY A 12 1.76 10.22 -2.26
CA GLY A 12 1.93 9.49 -3.51
C GLY A 12 0.59 9.19 -4.18
N VAL A 13 0.63 8.78 -5.44
CA VAL A 13 -0.58 8.49 -6.24
C VAL A 13 -1.50 7.48 -5.55
N ASP A 14 -0.94 6.35 -5.07
CA ASP A 14 -1.75 5.31 -4.41
C ASP A 14 -2.39 5.81 -3.10
N GLU A 15 -1.70 6.67 -2.33
CA GLU A 15 -2.25 7.28 -1.13
C GLU A 15 -3.38 8.25 -1.48
N ALA A 16 -3.15 9.13 -2.46
CA ALA A 16 -4.12 10.10 -2.94
C ALA A 16 -5.37 9.38 -3.48
N TYR A 17 -5.20 8.31 -4.23
CA TYR A 17 -6.29 7.46 -4.70
C TYR A 17 -7.13 6.90 -3.56
N GLN A 18 -6.49 6.29 -2.56
CA GLN A 18 -7.22 5.71 -1.42
C GLN A 18 -7.97 6.77 -0.61
N ILE A 19 -7.39 7.97 -0.43
CA ILE A 19 -8.02 9.05 0.30
C ILE A 19 -9.20 9.63 -0.50
N THR A 20 -8.98 9.93 -1.79
CA THR A 20 -10.01 10.50 -2.66
C THR A 20 -11.19 9.57 -2.85
N ILE A 21 -10.93 8.30 -3.15
CA ILE A 21 -11.97 7.27 -3.30
C ILE A 21 -12.64 6.97 -1.95
N GLY A 22 -11.89 6.91 -0.86
CA GLY A 22 -12.42 6.63 0.48
C GLY A 22 -13.34 7.72 1.06
N ARG A 23 -13.52 8.86 0.39
CA ARG A 23 -14.54 9.86 0.75
C ARG A 23 -15.95 9.31 0.63
N GLU A 24 -16.19 8.45 -0.32
CA GLU A 24 -17.44 7.72 -0.47
C GLU A 24 -17.25 6.30 0.06
N PHE A 25 -18.11 5.92 1.00
CA PHE A 25 -18.04 4.63 1.65
C PHE A 25 -18.63 3.55 0.76
N ASP A 26 -17.83 2.52 0.43
CA ASP A 26 -18.30 1.34 -0.26
C ASP A 26 -17.84 0.06 0.49
N TRP A 27 -18.53 -1.05 0.23
CA TRP A 27 -18.23 -2.36 0.86
C TRP A 27 -16.88 -2.93 0.44
N SER A 28 -16.43 -2.62 -0.76
CA SER A 28 -15.11 -2.91 -1.30
C SER A 28 -14.79 -1.94 -2.43
N TYR A 29 -13.57 -2.04 -2.97
CA TYR A 29 -13.13 -1.17 -4.05
C TYR A 29 -12.54 -2.00 -5.19
N TYR A 30 -12.43 -1.39 -6.38
CA TYR A 30 -12.07 -2.06 -7.63
C TYR A 30 -10.81 -2.92 -7.53
N ASP A 31 -9.75 -2.40 -6.93
CA ASP A 31 -8.40 -2.98 -6.92
C ASP A 31 -7.96 -3.49 -5.54
N HIS A 32 -8.60 -3.05 -4.45
CA HIS A 32 -8.24 -3.42 -3.07
C HIS A 32 -9.46 -3.58 -2.16
N PRO A 33 -9.35 -4.42 -1.10
CA PRO A 33 -10.32 -4.46 -0.01
C PRO A 33 -10.43 -3.12 0.74
N PRO A 34 -11.51 -2.90 1.52
CA PRO A 34 -11.94 -1.55 1.88
C PRO A 34 -11.15 -0.87 3.00
N LEU A 35 -10.43 -1.60 3.85
CA LEU A 35 -9.97 -1.06 5.13
C LEU A 35 -8.94 0.08 4.99
N SER A 36 -8.12 0.05 3.94
CA SER A 36 -7.16 1.12 3.67
C SER A 36 -7.79 2.40 3.11
N PHE A 37 -9.01 2.32 2.58
CA PHE A 37 -9.83 3.47 2.18
C PHE A 37 -10.64 4.02 3.36
N TRP A 38 -11.26 3.14 4.16
CA TRP A 38 -12.10 3.54 5.28
C TRP A 38 -11.34 4.26 6.40
N LEU A 39 -10.19 3.71 6.80
CA LEU A 39 -9.49 4.18 7.99
C LEU A 39 -9.01 5.64 7.93
N PRO A 40 -8.42 6.13 6.81
CA PRO A 40 -8.05 7.53 6.70
C PRO A 40 -9.26 8.46 6.88
N ARG A 41 -10.38 8.14 6.24
CA ARG A 41 -11.62 8.94 6.34
C ARG A 41 -12.24 8.89 7.74
N ILE A 42 -12.32 7.70 8.35
CA ILE A 42 -12.84 7.54 9.71
C ILE A 42 -12.02 8.38 10.70
N VAL A 43 -10.68 8.33 10.61
CA VAL A 43 -9.82 9.07 11.53
C VAL A 43 -9.93 10.58 11.29
N ALA A 44 -9.97 11.03 10.03
CA ALA A 44 -10.18 12.43 9.69
C ALA A 44 -11.50 12.96 10.25
N ASN A 45 -12.59 12.21 10.12
CA ASN A 45 -13.91 12.56 10.66
C ASN A 45 -13.91 12.61 12.20
N ILE A 46 -13.25 11.66 12.88
CA ILE A 46 -13.16 11.65 14.36
C ILE A 46 -12.36 12.84 14.87
N VAL A 47 -11.26 13.17 14.19
CA VAL A 47 -10.37 14.28 14.60
C VAL A 47 -10.95 15.64 14.17
N GLY A 48 -11.82 15.68 13.17
CA GLY A 48 -12.37 16.90 12.59
C GLY A 48 -11.35 17.72 11.80
N LEU A 49 -10.30 17.06 11.28
CA LEU A 49 -9.22 17.68 10.52
C LEU A 49 -8.79 16.80 9.34
N GLU A 50 -8.78 17.38 8.16
CA GLU A 50 -8.23 16.76 6.95
C GLU A 50 -6.80 17.23 6.72
N SER A 51 -5.83 16.34 6.89
CA SER A 51 -4.42 16.61 6.60
C SER A 51 -3.66 15.32 6.29
N ILE A 52 -2.56 15.44 5.57
CA ILE A 52 -1.68 14.31 5.20
C ILE A 52 -1.29 13.47 6.43
N LEU A 53 -0.93 14.14 7.53
CA LEU A 53 -0.56 13.45 8.76
C LEU A 53 -1.73 12.64 9.35
N ILE A 54 -2.92 13.22 9.38
CA ILE A 54 -4.12 12.57 9.93
C ILE A 54 -4.50 11.35 9.10
N TYR A 55 -4.47 11.46 7.77
CA TYR A 55 -4.73 10.32 6.89
C TYR A 55 -3.72 9.17 7.08
N ARG A 56 -2.46 9.47 7.42
CA ARG A 56 -1.39 8.49 7.65
C ARG A 56 -1.38 7.88 9.06
N LEU A 57 -2.10 8.45 10.04
CA LEU A 57 -2.12 7.95 11.41
C LEU A 57 -2.51 6.46 11.52
N PRO A 58 -3.54 5.95 10.82
CA PRO A 58 -3.86 4.52 10.86
C PRO A 58 -2.67 3.65 10.49
N SER A 59 -1.96 3.96 9.40
CA SER A 59 -0.79 3.20 8.95
C SER A 59 0.34 3.21 9.97
N ILE A 60 0.57 4.34 10.66
CA ILE A 60 1.58 4.46 11.72
C ILE A 60 1.20 3.59 12.92
N ILE A 61 -0.08 3.56 13.29
CA ILE A 61 -0.60 2.72 14.38
C ILE A 61 -0.42 1.23 14.03
N PHE A 62 -0.86 0.80 12.85
CA PHE A 62 -0.72 -0.59 12.40
C PHE A 62 0.74 -1.00 12.25
N GLY A 63 1.62 -0.13 11.74
CA GLY A 63 3.05 -0.37 11.72
C GLY A 63 3.65 -0.54 13.12
N SER A 64 3.14 0.18 14.13
CA SER A 64 3.55 0.02 15.53
C SER A 64 3.04 -1.29 16.13
N ILE A 65 1.83 -1.70 15.78
CA ILE A 65 1.27 -3.02 16.15
C ILE A 65 2.11 -4.15 15.53
N THR A 66 2.56 -3.99 14.29
CA THR A 66 3.46 -4.98 13.64
C THR A 66 4.76 -5.13 14.42
N ILE A 67 5.38 -4.03 14.84
CA ILE A 67 6.61 -4.04 15.65
C ILE A 67 6.38 -4.77 16.98
N TYR A 68 5.26 -4.47 17.64
CA TYR A 68 4.88 -5.14 18.89
C TYR A 68 4.70 -6.65 18.71
N ALA A 69 3.98 -7.05 17.67
CA ALA A 69 3.74 -8.47 17.37
C ALA A 69 5.03 -9.22 17.02
N LEU A 70 5.90 -8.65 16.17
CA LEU A 70 7.20 -9.23 15.84
C LEU A 70 8.12 -9.34 17.05
N TYR A 71 8.11 -8.32 17.94
CA TYR A 71 8.81 -8.39 19.22
C TYR A 71 8.27 -9.54 20.07
N GLY A 72 6.95 -9.67 20.18
CA GLY A 72 6.28 -10.74 20.94
C GLY A 72 6.60 -12.13 20.39
N ILE A 73 6.55 -12.32 19.07
CA ILE A 73 6.94 -13.56 18.40
C ILE A 73 8.42 -13.91 18.69
N GLY A 74 9.32 -12.94 18.53
CA GLY A 74 10.74 -13.15 18.79
C GLY A 74 11.03 -13.51 20.24
N LEU A 75 10.27 -12.92 21.19
CA LEU A 75 10.38 -13.21 22.62
C LEU A 75 9.96 -14.66 22.93
N GLN A 76 8.88 -15.13 22.35
CA GLN A 76 8.38 -16.50 22.52
C GLN A 76 9.32 -17.54 21.91
N ILE A 77 9.89 -17.26 20.73
CA ILE A 77 10.76 -18.21 20.04
C ILE A 77 12.10 -18.40 20.76
N CYS A 78 12.76 -17.32 21.14
CA CYS A 78 14.13 -17.42 21.68
C CYS A 78 14.56 -16.30 22.61
N GLY A 79 13.62 -15.52 23.16
CA GLY A 79 13.86 -14.52 24.19
C GLY A 79 14.25 -13.13 23.65
N LYS A 80 14.63 -12.23 24.60
CA LYS A 80 14.74 -10.78 24.39
C LYS A 80 15.65 -10.36 23.23
N ALA A 81 16.81 -11.02 23.05
CA ALA A 81 17.71 -10.66 21.96
C ALA A 81 17.08 -10.88 20.58
N THR A 82 16.37 -12.00 20.38
CA THR A 82 15.64 -12.31 19.15
C THR A 82 14.51 -11.30 18.93
N ALA A 83 13.77 -10.96 19.98
CA ALA A 83 12.70 -9.96 19.94
C ALA A 83 13.19 -8.58 19.47
N ILE A 84 14.30 -8.10 20.05
CA ILE A 84 14.90 -6.80 19.67
C ILE A 84 15.32 -6.79 18.20
N TRP A 85 15.99 -7.85 17.72
CA TRP A 85 16.43 -7.92 16.34
C TRP A 85 15.25 -7.96 15.36
N SER A 86 14.18 -8.71 15.69
CA SER A 86 12.97 -8.76 14.87
C SER A 86 12.35 -7.37 14.68
N ALA A 87 12.15 -6.65 15.78
CA ALA A 87 11.59 -5.30 15.77
C ALA A 87 12.50 -4.29 15.07
N LEU A 88 13.83 -4.33 15.36
CA LEU A 88 14.81 -3.40 14.79
C LEU A 88 14.88 -3.54 13.26
N LEU A 89 14.99 -4.76 12.74
CA LEU A 89 15.09 -5.02 11.31
C LEU A 89 13.84 -4.54 10.56
N TYR A 90 12.66 -4.70 11.15
CA TYR A 90 11.43 -4.13 10.60
C TYR A 90 11.48 -2.59 10.56
N CYS A 91 11.95 -1.95 11.63
CA CYS A 91 12.00 -0.49 11.72
C CYS A 91 12.97 0.16 10.72
N ILE A 92 14.10 -0.50 10.43
CA ILE A 92 15.14 0.08 9.56
C ILE A 92 14.99 -0.28 8.08
N SER A 93 14.18 -1.29 7.74
CA SER A 93 13.90 -1.64 6.34
C SER A 93 13.03 -0.55 5.70
N PRO A 94 13.46 0.07 4.58
CA PRO A 94 12.74 1.16 3.95
C PRO A 94 11.30 0.78 3.56
N PHE A 95 11.10 -0.40 2.99
CA PHE A 95 9.78 -0.88 2.63
C PHE A 95 8.85 -0.95 3.85
N PHE A 96 9.27 -1.60 4.93
CA PHE A 96 8.46 -1.71 6.14
C PHE A 96 8.32 -0.39 6.89
N PHE A 97 9.26 0.53 6.71
CA PHE A 97 9.16 1.86 7.28
C PHE A 97 8.05 2.66 6.58
N PHE A 98 8.06 2.73 5.24
CA PHE A 98 7.11 3.52 4.46
C PHE A 98 5.80 2.76 4.22
N SER A 99 5.79 1.72 3.41
CA SER A 99 4.57 0.98 3.05
C SER A 99 4.01 0.18 4.22
N GLY A 100 4.87 -0.37 5.08
CA GLY A 100 4.46 -1.13 6.26
C GLY A 100 4.10 -0.29 7.47
N GLY A 101 4.14 1.05 7.43
CA GLY A 101 3.82 1.83 8.63
C GLY A 101 3.96 3.34 8.55
N THR A 102 3.90 3.95 7.37
CA THR A 102 3.88 5.40 7.22
C THR A 102 2.83 5.83 6.19
N PHE A 103 2.87 5.28 4.98
CA PHE A 103 1.98 5.66 3.89
C PHE A 103 0.59 5.04 4.01
N VAL A 104 -0.41 5.69 3.45
CA VAL A 104 -1.79 5.17 3.34
C VAL A 104 -1.79 4.06 2.30
N LEU A 105 -1.39 2.87 2.74
CA LEU A 105 -1.32 1.67 1.91
C LEU A 105 -1.86 0.45 2.68
N PRO A 106 -2.44 -0.54 1.99
CA PRO A 106 -2.99 -1.73 2.63
C PRO A 106 -1.93 -2.58 3.34
N ASP A 107 -0.65 -2.42 3.00
CA ASP A 107 0.47 -3.21 3.53
C ASP A 107 0.68 -3.04 5.04
N ALA A 108 0.45 -1.84 5.59
CA ALA A 108 0.58 -1.60 7.03
C ALA A 108 -0.43 -2.45 7.82
N ILE A 109 -1.68 -2.46 7.37
CA ILE A 109 -2.77 -3.20 7.99
C ILE A 109 -2.56 -4.71 7.82
N LEU A 110 -2.19 -5.14 6.61
CA LEU A 110 -1.89 -6.55 6.30
C LEU A 110 -0.78 -7.09 7.19
N ASN A 111 0.36 -6.39 7.28
CA ASN A 111 1.51 -6.81 8.08
C ASN A 111 1.15 -6.95 9.58
N ALA A 112 0.42 -5.97 10.12
CA ALA A 112 -0.05 -6.03 11.50
C ALA A 112 -0.99 -7.21 11.73
N SER A 113 -1.92 -7.41 10.81
CA SER A 113 -2.92 -8.49 10.90
C SER A 113 -2.27 -9.86 10.83
N ILE A 114 -1.34 -10.09 9.91
CA ILE A 114 -0.57 -11.34 9.82
C ILE A 114 0.22 -11.58 11.11
N CYS A 115 1.01 -10.59 11.55
CA CYS A 115 1.85 -10.76 12.74
C CYS A 115 1.03 -10.98 14.01
N MET A 116 -0.08 -10.25 14.19
CA MET A 116 -0.96 -10.42 15.36
C MET A 116 -1.68 -11.77 15.34
N THR A 117 -2.15 -12.23 14.17
CA THR A 117 -2.72 -13.58 14.00
C THR A 117 -1.74 -14.65 14.48
N LEU A 118 -0.49 -14.60 14.00
CA LEU A 118 0.53 -15.58 14.39
C LEU A 118 0.97 -15.43 15.85
N TYR A 119 1.16 -14.20 16.33
CA TYR A 119 1.54 -13.92 17.72
C TYR A 119 0.50 -14.44 18.72
N LEU A 120 -0.77 -14.10 18.51
CA LEU A 120 -1.85 -14.51 19.41
C LEU A 120 -2.09 -16.01 19.36
N PHE A 121 -1.96 -16.64 18.18
CA PHE A 121 -2.04 -18.07 18.08
C PHE A 121 -0.92 -18.76 18.88
N LEU A 122 0.33 -18.35 18.71
CA LEU A 122 1.44 -18.88 19.51
C LEU A 122 1.18 -18.68 21.02
N LYS A 123 0.75 -17.49 21.42
CA LYS A 123 0.44 -17.17 22.81
C LYS A 123 -0.74 -17.94 23.37
N SER A 124 -1.67 -18.41 22.54
CA SER A 124 -2.77 -19.25 22.97
C SER A 124 -2.31 -20.66 23.37
N GLN A 125 -1.20 -21.13 22.81
CA GLN A 125 -0.65 -22.45 23.12
C GLN A 125 0.12 -22.49 24.45
N ASP A 126 0.60 -21.35 24.94
CA ASP A 126 1.41 -21.28 26.15
C ASP A 126 0.56 -21.32 27.45
N THR A 127 -0.68 -20.83 27.40
CA THR A 127 -1.53 -20.72 28.58
C THR A 127 -2.98 -21.09 28.28
N LYS A 128 -3.59 -21.91 29.11
CA LYS A 128 -5.02 -22.25 29.01
C LYS A 128 -5.94 -21.09 29.42
N SER A 129 -5.39 -20.09 30.14
CA SER A 129 -6.15 -18.91 30.57
C SER A 129 -6.59 -18.08 29.37
N TYR A 130 -7.88 -17.76 29.31
CA TYR A 130 -8.49 -16.99 28.20
C TYR A 130 -8.26 -17.59 26.81
N TYR A 131 -8.13 -18.90 26.69
CA TYR A 131 -7.83 -19.61 25.46
C TYR A 131 -8.81 -19.23 24.32
N ASN A 132 -10.12 -19.33 24.59
CA ASN A 132 -11.15 -19.02 23.60
C ASN A 132 -11.13 -17.54 23.17
N VAL A 133 -10.91 -16.61 24.10
CA VAL A 133 -10.81 -15.17 23.78
C VAL A 133 -9.61 -14.89 22.86
N LYS A 134 -8.47 -15.53 23.14
CA LYS A 134 -7.28 -15.40 22.26
C LYS A 134 -7.56 -15.91 20.86
N LEU A 135 -8.28 -17.00 20.70
CA LEU A 135 -8.61 -17.56 19.39
C LEU A 135 -9.66 -16.71 18.64
N ILE A 136 -10.64 -16.14 19.33
CA ILE A 136 -11.54 -15.14 18.72
C ILE A 136 -10.72 -13.95 18.20
N MET A 137 -9.76 -13.45 19.00
CA MET A 137 -8.86 -12.38 18.57
C MET A 137 -7.95 -12.78 17.38
N VAL A 138 -7.53 -14.04 17.30
CA VAL A 138 -6.85 -14.58 16.10
C VAL A 138 -7.75 -14.47 14.87
N GLY A 139 -9.01 -14.90 14.98
CA GLY A 139 -10.02 -14.76 13.92
C GLY A 139 -10.27 -13.31 13.53
N PHE A 140 -10.37 -12.40 14.52
CA PHE A 140 -10.53 -10.97 14.28
C PHE A 140 -9.37 -10.37 13.47
N TRP A 141 -8.12 -10.66 13.83
CA TRP A 141 -6.97 -10.19 13.05
C TRP A 141 -6.89 -10.83 11.67
N LEU A 142 -7.32 -12.07 11.53
CA LEU A 142 -7.47 -12.71 10.23
C LEU A 142 -8.55 -12.00 9.39
N ALA A 143 -9.68 -11.59 9.97
CA ALA A 143 -10.70 -10.80 9.31
C ALA A 143 -10.15 -9.44 8.83
N LEU A 144 -9.40 -8.72 9.68
CA LEU A 144 -8.74 -7.48 9.27
C LEU A 144 -7.75 -7.69 8.12
N SER A 145 -7.09 -8.86 8.05
CA SER A 145 -6.20 -9.15 6.93
C SER A 145 -6.97 -9.28 5.61
N PHE A 146 -8.16 -9.91 5.62
CA PHE A 146 -9.01 -9.99 4.42
C PHE A 146 -9.56 -8.63 3.99
N LEU A 147 -9.86 -7.77 4.95
CA LEU A 147 -10.31 -6.40 4.67
C LEU A 147 -9.17 -5.47 4.20
N SER A 148 -7.90 -5.91 4.27
CA SER A 148 -6.76 -5.08 3.90
C SER A 148 -6.21 -5.36 2.50
N LYS A 149 -5.97 -6.63 2.16
CA LYS A 149 -5.34 -6.99 0.87
C LYS A 149 -5.69 -8.43 0.46
N TYR A 150 -5.92 -8.67 -0.82
CA TYR A 150 -6.26 -10.01 -1.36
C TYR A 150 -5.18 -11.07 -1.09
N HIS A 151 -3.92 -10.66 -0.96
CA HIS A 151 -2.80 -11.52 -0.57
C HIS A 151 -3.00 -12.26 0.77
N SER A 152 -3.88 -11.76 1.62
CA SER A 152 -4.22 -12.36 2.92
C SER A 152 -4.71 -13.79 2.83
N ILE A 153 -5.31 -14.20 1.71
CA ILE A 153 -5.77 -15.57 1.48
C ILE A 153 -4.63 -16.62 1.59
N LEU A 154 -3.39 -16.19 1.32
CA LEU A 154 -2.23 -17.08 1.44
C LEU A 154 -1.94 -17.48 2.89
N ILE A 155 -2.39 -16.71 3.89
CA ILE A 155 -2.16 -17.02 5.31
C ILE A 155 -2.96 -18.23 5.77
N PRO A 156 -4.30 -18.27 5.66
CA PRO A 156 -5.05 -19.45 6.06
C PRO A 156 -4.66 -20.69 5.23
N LEU A 157 -4.33 -20.54 3.93
CA LEU A 157 -3.84 -21.62 3.11
C LEU A 157 -2.50 -22.18 3.62
N ALA A 158 -1.55 -21.30 3.97
CA ALA A 158 -0.27 -21.70 4.53
C ALA A 158 -0.42 -22.38 5.91
N LEU A 159 -1.31 -21.86 6.75
CA LEU A 159 -1.63 -22.46 8.05
C LEU A 159 -2.30 -23.84 7.89
N LEU A 160 -3.19 -23.98 6.92
CA LEU A 160 -3.77 -25.28 6.59
C LEU A 160 -2.69 -26.28 6.20
N VAL A 161 -1.76 -25.91 5.30
CA VAL A 161 -0.62 -26.76 4.92
C VAL A 161 0.24 -27.11 6.14
N TYR A 162 0.52 -26.13 7.02
CA TYR A 162 1.23 -26.38 8.28
C TYR A 162 0.51 -27.41 9.15
N PHE A 163 -0.79 -27.22 9.43
CA PHE A 163 -1.55 -28.15 10.28
C PHE A 163 -1.61 -29.56 9.69
N LEU A 164 -1.82 -29.69 8.37
CA LEU A 164 -1.82 -30.98 7.68
C LEU A 164 -0.45 -31.68 7.71
N SER A 165 0.66 -30.91 7.78
CA SER A 165 2.02 -31.46 7.85
C SER A 165 2.42 -31.93 9.25
N THR A 166 1.66 -31.56 10.29
CA THR A 166 1.97 -31.96 11.67
C THR A 166 1.50 -33.38 11.97
N LYS A 167 2.17 -34.02 12.94
CA LYS A 167 1.71 -35.35 13.43
C LYS A 167 0.34 -35.28 14.10
N LYS A 168 -0.09 -34.08 14.53
CA LYS A 168 -1.38 -33.82 15.18
C LYS A 168 -2.45 -33.32 14.19
N ARG A 169 -2.33 -33.58 12.89
CA ARG A 169 -3.23 -33.05 11.86
C ARG A 169 -4.71 -33.23 12.14
N PHE A 170 -5.11 -34.44 12.54
CA PHE A 170 -6.52 -34.72 12.88
C PHE A 170 -6.97 -33.99 14.14
N TYR A 171 -6.11 -33.82 15.14
CA TYR A 171 -6.42 -33.03 16.33
C TYR A 171 -6.82 -31.60 15.95
N TRP A 172 -6.04 -30.91 15.10
CA TRP A 172 -6.35 -29.54 14.70
C TRP A 172 -7.65 -29.41 13.91
N ILE A 173 -7.91 -30.33 12.96
CA ILE A 173 -9.13 -30.33 12.13
C ILE A 173 -10.39 -30.52 12.98
N PHE A 174 -10.32 -31.37 14.02
CA PHE A 174 -11.45 -31.65 14.89
C PHE A 174 -11.61 -30.71 16.08
N GLN A 175 -10.72 -29.72 16.25
CA GLN A 175 -10.89 -28.68 17.26
C GLN A 175 -11.92 -27.65 16.81
N SER A 176 -13.04 -27.53 17.56
CA SER A 176 -14.10 -26.54 17.26
C SER A 176 -13.56 -25.12 17.23
N GLN A 177 -12.52 -24.82 18.00
CA GLN A 177 -11.89 -23.49 18.08
C GLN A 177 -11.24 -23.03 16.78
N ILE A 178 -10.69 -23.95 15.98
CA ILE A 178 -10.13 -23.63 14.65
C ILE A 178 -11.23 -23.16 13.70
N TRP A 179 -12.40 -23.78 13.79
CA TRP A 179 -13.56 -23.39 13.00
C TRP A 179 -14.14 -22.04 13.44
N ILE A 180 -14.06 -21.70 14.75
CA ILE A 180 -14.40 -20.36 15.24
C ILE A 180 -13.45 -19.31 14.62
N VAL A 181 -12.13 -19.58 14.61
CA VAL A 181 -11.14 -18.70 13.97
C VAL A 181 -11.44 -18.54 12.48
N ALA A 182 -11.71 -19.64 11.78
CA ALA A 182 -12.05 -19.63 10.36
C ALA A 182 -13.34 -18.84 10.09
N PHE A 183 -14.38 -19.06 10.89
CA PHE A 183 -15.66 -18.35 10.78
C PHE A 183 -15.51 -16.83 11.02
N VAL A 184 -14.87 -16.43 12.12
CA VAL A 184 -14.64 -15.02 12.44
C VAL A 184 -13.76 -14.37 11.35
N GLY A 185 -12.72 -15.07 10.88
CA GLY A 185 -11.89 -14.61 9.77
C GLY A 185 -12.68 -14.42 8.47
N PHE A 186 -13.57 -15.37 8.16
CA PHE A 186 -14.40 -15.31 6.96
C PHE A 186 -15.37 -14.12 6.94
N ILE A 187 -15.87 -13.68 8.11
CA ILE A 187 -16.70 -12.47 8.22
C ILE A 187 -15.99 -11.26 7.58
N GLY A 188 -14.67 -11.15 7.73
CA GLY A 188 -13.90 -10.08 7.07
C GLY A 188 -13.84 -10.18 5.54
N ALA A 189 -14.08 -11.34 4.96
CA ALA A 189 -14.15 -11.49 3.51
C ALA A 189 -15.54 -11.13 2.94
N LEU A 190 -16.59 -11.13 3.77
CA LEU A 190 -17.97 -10.93 3.30
C LEU A 190 -18.20 -9.61 2.57
N PRO A 191 -17.75 -8.44 3.07
CA PRO A 191 -17.96 -7.18 2.36
C PRO A 191 -17.40 -7.22 0.94
N VAL A 192 -16.16 -7.74 0.79
CA VAL A 192 -15.49 -7.87 -0.51
C VAL A 192 -16.25 -8.80 -1.45
N LEU A 193 -16.68 -9.96 -0.95
CA LEU A 193 -17.42 -10.95 -1.76
C LEU A 193 -18.80 -10.41 -2.18
N MET A 194 -19.51 -9.73 -1.27
CA MET A 194 -20.81 -9.14 -1.56
C MET A 194 -20.69 -8.05 -2.62
N TRP A 195 -19.75 -7.11 -2.45
CA TRP A 195 -19.53 -6.05 -3.42
C TRP A 195 -19.20 -6.61 -4.81
N ASN A 196 -18.26 -7.56 -4.89
CA ASN A 196 -17.90 -8.19 -6.16
C ASN A 196 -19.10 -8.93 -6.80
N TYR A 197 -19.94 -9.57 -5.99
CA TYR A 197 -21.14 -10.23 -6.50
C TYR A 197 -22.13 -9.24 -7.15
N TYR A 198 -22.36 -8.09 -6.51
CA TYR A 198 -23.27 -7.07 -7.03
C TYR A 198 -22.69 -6.33 -8.25
N GLU A 199 -21.39 -6.09 -8.30
CA GLU A 199 -20.72 -5.36 -9.39
C GLU A 199 -20.23 -6.27 -10.54
N GLY A 200 -20.53 -7.58 -10.52
CA GLY A 200 -20.15 -8.50 -11.60
C GLY A 200 -18.68 -8.94 -11.58
N TRP A 201 -18.07 -9.07 -10.41
CA TRP A 201 -16.73 -9.60 -10.16
C TRP A 201 -15.57 -8.78 -10.74
N PRO A 202 -15.61 -7.44 -10.73
CA PRO A 202 -14.60 -6.61 -11.41
C PRO A 202 -13.20 -6.77 -10.82
N THR A 203 -13.08 -6.95 -9.51
CA THR A 203 -11.79 -7.17 -8.86
C THR A 203 -11.09 -8.45 -9.32
N PHE A 204 -11.86 -9.53 -9.48
CA PHE A 204 -11.30 -10.80 -9.94
C PHE A 204 -10.85 -10.70 -11.40
N THR A 205 -11.62 -10.00 -12.24
CA THR A 205 -11.25 -9.71 -13.63
C THR A 205 -9.96 -8.89 -13.69
N PHE A 206 -9.85 -7.82 -12.89
CA PHE A 206 -8.67 -6.98 -12.80
C PHE A 206 -7.41 -7.75 -12.40
N HIS A 207 -7.52 -8.61 -11.37
CA HIS A 207 -6.35 -9.37 -10.91
C HIS A 207 -6.02 -10.55 -11.82
N SER A 208 -7.01 -11.21 -12.43
CA SER A 208 -6.78 -12.30 -13.38
C SER A 208 -6.10 -11.83 -14.67
N ALA A 209 -6.39 -10.63 -15.13
CA ALA A 209 -5.73 -10.02 -16.29
C ALA A 209 -4.22 -9.80 -16.08
N ARG A 210 -3.75 -9.78 -14.84
CA ARG A 210 -2.31 -9.70 -14.48
C ARG A 210 -1.61 -11.06 -14.41
N ALA A 211 -2.37 -12.16 -14.46
CA ALA A 211 -1.82 -13.50 -14.45
C ALA A 211 -1.43 -13.89 -15.88
N HIS A 212 -0.15 -14.12 -16.11
CA HIS A 212 0.38 -14.67 -17.33
C HIS A 212 0.82 -16.11 -17.10
N THR A 213 0.86 -16.91 -18.17
CA THR A 213 1.18 -18.35 -18.10
C THR A 213 2.47 -18.71 -18.83
N GLU A 214 3.19 -17.72 -19.33
CA GLU A 214 4.44 -17.94 -20.05
C GLU A 214 5.64 -17.83 -19.11
N LEU A 215 6.54 -18.81 -19.15
CA LEU A 215 7.75 -18.79 -18.34
C LEU A 215 8.66 -17.62 -18.74
N SER A 216 9.02 -16.79 -17.75
CA SER A 216 9.87 -15.63 -17.91
C SER A 216 10.94 -15.55 -16.81
N ILE A 217 12.10 -16.13 -17.11
CA ILE A 217 13.27 -16.04 -16.20
C ILE A 217 13.68 -14.58 -15.99
N LEU A 218 13.61 -13.76 -17.04
CA LEU A 218 13.95 -12.34 -16.97
C LEU A 218 13.04 -11.59 -15.99
N ASN A 219 11.73 -11.83 -16.05
CA ASN A 219 10.77 -11.25 -15.12
C ASN A 219 11.05 -11.70 -13.68
N PHE A 220 11.29 -12.98 -13.46
CA PHE A 220 11.67 -13.51 -12.15
C PHE A 220 12.92 -12.81 -11.59
N VAL A 221 14.01 -12.71 -12.38
CA VAL A 221 15.26 -12.05 -11.97
C VAL A 221 15.01 -10.57 -11.65
N LYS A 222 14.27 -9.85 -12.49
CA LYS A 222 13.90 -8.46 -12.28
C LYS A 222 13.14 -8.26 -10.95
N MET A 223 12.14 -9.12 -10.68
CA MET A 223 11.36 -9.07 -9.45
C MET A 223 12.20 -9.45 -8.22
N PHE A 224 13.11 -10.43 -8.35
CA PHE A 224 14.01 -10.82 -7.25
C PHE A 224 15.02 -9.71 -6.91
N VAL A 225 15.59 -9.05 -7.90
CA VAL A 225 16.46 -7.86 -7.69
C VAL A 225 15.68 -6.74 -7.00
N GLY A 226 14.42 -6.51 -7.40
CA GLY A 226 13.55 -5.57 -6.69
C GLY A 226 13.36 -5.92 -5.21
N GLN A 227 13.23 -7.20 -4.86
CA GLN A 227 13.15 -7.64 -3.46
C GLN A 227 14.41 -7.30 -2.67
N LEU A 228 15.60 -7.40 -3.29
CA LEU A 228 16.87 -6.99 -2.66
C LEU A 228 16.86 -5.50 -2.29
N ILE A 229 16.32 -4.64 -3.17
CA ILE A 229 16.23 -3.19 -2.93
C ILE A 229 15.23 -2.89 -1.80
N TYR A 230 14.05 -3.49 -1.84
CA TYR A 230 12.99 -3.25 -0.85
C TYR A 230 13.36 -3.75 0.55
N PHE A 231 13.98 -4.93 0.65
CA PHE A 231 14.25 -5.57 1.95
C PHE A 231 15.66 -5.31 2.48
N SER A 232 16.56 -4.89 1.67
CA SER A 232 18.03 -4.79 1.80
C SER A 232 18.78 -6.11 1.58
N PRO A 233 19.92 -6.05 0.89
CA PRO A 233 20.72 -7.26 0.61
C PRO A 233 21.16 -8.04 1.86
N PRO A 234 21.67 -7.39 2.94
CA PRO A 234 22.07 -8.13 4.14
C PRO A 234 20.92 -8.86 4.83
N ALA A 235 19.74 -8.23 4.89
CA ALA A 235 18.58 -8.83 5.52
C ALA A 235 18.04 -10.01 4.70
N LEU A 236 17.99 -9.89 3.36
CA LEU A 236 17.54 -10.97 2.48
C LEU A 236 18.48 -12.18 2.53
N ILE A 237 19.81 -11.96 2.45
CA ILE A 237 20.80 -13.04 2.55
C ILE A 237 20.68 -13.77 3.89
N LEU A 238 20.56 -13.02 5.00
CA LEU A 238 20.39 -13.64 6.31
C LEU A 238 19.03 -14.32 6.47
N SER A 239 17.97 -13.84 5.84
CA SER A 239 16.67 -14.52 5.81
C SER A 239 16.79 -15.89 5.16
N ILE A 240 17.40 -15.97 3.98
CA ILE A 240 17.63 -17.23 3.27
C ILE A 240 18.48 -18.17 4.15
N TRP A 241 19.56 -17.65 4.72
CA TRP A 241 20.41 -18.46 5.60
C TRP A 241 19.68 -18.94 6.85
N ALA A 242 18.88 -18.08 7.51
CA ALA A 242 18.10 -18.45 8.67
C ALA A 242 17.05 -19.53 8.36
N LEU A 243 16.37 -19.44 7.21
CA LEU A 243 15.44 -20.48 6.76
C LEU A 243 16.09 -21.85 6.61
N ILE A 244 17.38 -21.91 6.25
CA ILE A 244 18.13 -23.16 6.05
C ILE A 244 18.76 -23.63 7.36
N ALA A 245 19.44 -22.76 8.10
CA ALA A 245 20.37 -23.10 9.17
C ALA A 245 19.73 -23.21 10.57
N VAL A 246 18.57 -22.58 10.80
CA VAL A 246 17.93 -22.58 12.12
C VAL A 246 17.29 -23.96 12.40
N LYS A 247 17.55 -24.49 13.60
CA LYS A 247 16.93 -25.75 14.05
C LYS A 247 15.41 -25.60 14.14
N LYS A 248 14.69 -26.44 13.43
CA LYS A 248 13.24 -26.35 13.23
C LYS A 248 12.50 -27.12 14.34
N ASN A 249 11.93 -26.39 15.29
CA ASN A 249 10.89 -26.88 16.21
C ASN A 249 9.50 -26.48 15.69
N GLU A 250 8.42 -26.89 16.36
CA GLU A 250 7.05 -26.61 15.90
C GLU A 250 6.73 -25.12 15.84
N GLN A 251 7.19 -24.32 16.80
CA GLN A 251 6.99 -22.86 16.79
C GLN A 251 7.69 -22.18 15.61
N ILE A 252 8.90 -22.64 15.29
CA ILE A 252 9.67 -22.12 14.15
C ILE A 252 9.04 -22.55 12.83
N LYS A 253 8.61 -23.82 12.71
CA LYS A 253 7.87 -24.28 11.52
C LYS A 253 6.60 -23.49 11.29
N PHE A 254 5.87 -23.12 12.36
CA PHE A 254 4.66 -22.31 12.28
C PHE A 254 4.89 -20.95 11.63
N LEU A 255 6.10 -20.36 11.74
CA LEU A 255 6.50 -19.14 11.03
C LEU A 255 7.04 -19.43 9.63
N ILE A 256 7.80 -20.52 9.47
CA ILE A 256 8.45 -20.85 8.19
C ILE A 256 7.40 -21.17 7.12
N TYR A 257 6.33 -21.90 7.45
CA TYR A 257 5.34 -22.30 6.45
C TYR A 257 4.65 -21.09 5.80
N PRO A 258 4.08 -20.12 6.55
CA PRO A 258 3.51 -18.91 5.95
C PRO A 258 4.56 -18.08 5.19
N ALA A 259 5.79 -17.95 5.74
CA ALA A 259 6.86 -17.23 5.07
C ALA A 259 7.16 -17.83 3.69
N LEU A 260 7.42 -19.14 3.64
CA LEU A 260 7.74 -19.82 2.38
C LEU A 260 6.57 -19.84 1.41
N PHE A 261 5.34 -20.03 1.92
CA PHE A 261 4.15 -20.07 1.08
C PHE A 261 3.95 -18.74 0.33
N ILE A 262 4.15 -17.60 1.01
CA ILE A 262 4.07 -16.27 0.40
C ILE A 262 5.25 -16.05 -0.55
N ILE A 263 6.49 -16.32 -0.10
CA ILE A 263 7.70 -16.09 -0.90
C ILE A 263 7.66 -16.92 -2.19
N PHE A 264 7.43 -18.23 -2.08
CA PHE A 264 7.40 -19.11 -3.25
C PHE A 264 6.16 -18.91 -4.11
N GLY A 265 5.00 -18.62 -3.50
CA GLY A 265 3.77 -18.33 -4.23
C GLY A 265 3.96 -17.17 -5.20
N PHE A 266 4.43 -16.02 -4.71
CA PHE A 266 4.64 -14.85 -5.58
C PHE A 266 5.85 -15.00 -6.52
N ASN A 267 6.96 -15.56 -6.05
CA ASN A 267 8.09 -15.80 -6.96
C ASN A 267 7.73 -16.82 -8.06
N GLY A 268 6.86 -17.78 -7.77
CA GLY A 268 6.31 -18.68 -8.77
C GLY A 268 5.46 -17.94 -9.81
N LEU A 269 4.58 -17.03 -9.38
CA LEU A 269 3.82 -16.16 -10.28
C LEU A 269 4.73 -15.28 -11.15
N PHE A 270 5.81 -14.72 -10.58
CA PHE A 270 6.78 -13.93 -11.35
C PHE A 270 7.52 -14.77 -12.39
N LEU A 271 7.84 -16.01 -12.05
CA LEU A 271 8.43 -16.97 -13.00
C LEU A 271 7.45 -17.31 -14.14
N LEU A 272 6.15 -17.33 -13.87
CA LEU A 272 5.09 -17.49 -14.86
C LEU A 272 4.75 -16.17 -15.60
N GLY A 273 5.61 -15.16 -15.53
CA GLY A 273 5.48 -13.92 -16.28
C GLY A 273 4.44 -12.92 -15.72
N SER A 274 3.88 -13.16 -14.54
CA SER A 274 2.88 -12.25 -13.95
C SER A 274 3.39 -10.81 -13.82
N ASN A 275 2.57 -9.83 -14.20
CA ASN A 275 2.80 -8.41 -14.02
C ASN A 275 2.54 -7.98 -12.56
N GLY A 276 3.34 -8.51 -11.64
CA GLY A 276 3.29 -8.19 -10.22
C GLY A 276 4.34 -7.16 -9.80
N PHE A 277 4.43 -6.95 -8.49
CA PHE A 277 5.42 -6.05 -7.91
C PHE A 277 6.31 -6.79 -6.90
N PRO A 278 7.62 -6.45 -6.81
CA PRO A 278 8.57 -7.11 -5.89
C PRO A 278 8.09 -7.12 -4.43
N HIS A 279 7.33 -6.12 -4.01
CA HIS A 279 6.84 -5.99 -2.64
C HIS A 279 5.75 -7.00 -2.25
N TRP A 280 5.16 -7.73 -3.21
CA TRP A 280 4.15 -8.75 -2.88
C TRP A 280 4.71 -9.88 -2.00
N THR A 281 6.01 -10.14 -2.10
CA THR A 281 6.70 -11.14 -1.26
C THR A 281 7.06 -10.63 0.14
N MET A 282 6.97 -9.30 0.39
CA MET A 282 7.47 -8.68 1.63
C MET A 282 6.83 -9.23 2.92
N PRO A 283 5.51 -9.53 2.99
CA PRO A 283 4.96 -10.17 4.18
C PRO A 283 5.62 -11.51 4.52
N GLY A 284 6.03 -12.28 3.51
CA GLY A 284 6.80 -13.52 3.71
C GLY A 284 8.20 -13.26 4.27
N TRP A 285 8.93 -12.29 3.71
CA TRP A 285 10.25 -11.89 4.23
C TRP A 285 10.16 -11.30 5.64
N MET A 286 9.10 -10.56 5.97
CA MET A 286 8.84 -10.05 7.32
C MET A 286 8.80 -11.19 8.36
N LEU A 287 8.17 -12.30 8.04
CA LEU A 287 8.08 -13.45 8.95
C LEU A 287 9.42 -14.16 9.18
N THR A 288 10.45 -13.86 8.38
CA THR A 288 11.81 -14.37 8.62
C THR A 288 12.61 -13.53 9.61
N LEU A 289 12.17 -12.31 9.97
CA LEU A 289 12.90 -11.42 10.87
C LEU A 289 13.18 -12.05 12.26
N PRO A 290 12.22 -12.77 12.89
CA PRO A 290 12.49 -13.52 14.12
C PRO A 290 13.52 -14.63 13.92
N LEU A 291 13.56 -15.26 12.74
CA LEU A 291 14.55 -16.30 12.42
C LEU A 291 15.97 -15.72 12.28
N ILE A 292 16.11 -14.52 11.70
CA ILE A 292 17.37 -13.78 11.68
C ILE A 292 17.84 -13.52 13.11
N GLY A 293 16.96 -13.01 13.98
CA GLY A 293 17.28 -12.77 15.39
C GLY A 293 17.76 -14.03 16.11
N LEU A 294 17.13 -15.17 15.83
CA LEU A 294 17.53 -16.47 16.36
C LEU A 294 18.91 -16.91 15.82
N LEU A 295 19.14 -16.78 14.49
CA LEU A 295 20.42 -17.09 13.86
C LEU A 295 21.55 -16.26 14.46
N LEU A 296 21.34 -14.95 14.63
CA LEU A 296 22.32 -14.05 15.25
C LEU A 296 22.67 -14.48 16.69
N LYS A 297 21.66 -14.93 17.45
CA LYS A 297 21.89 -15.47 18.80
C LYS A 297 22.74 -16.73 18.75
N GLN A 298 22.47 -17.66 17.85
CA GLN A 298 23.21 -18.94 17.71
C GLN A 298 24.66 -18.74 17.25
N LYS A 299 24.93 -17.74 16.38
CA LYS A 299 26.27 -17.46 15.84
C LYS A 299 27.17 -16.66 16.77
N GLY A 300 26.64 -16.08 17.84
CA GLY A 300 27.38 -15.39 18.90
C GLY A 300 27.80 -13.94 18.58
N GLU A 301 28.49 -13.30 19.52
CA GLU A 301 28.72 -11.84 19.51
C GLU A 301 29.65 -11.37 18.37
N SER A 302 30.66 -12.14 18.00
CA SER A 302 31.55 -11.79 16.89
C SER A 302 30.78 -11.67 15.56
N PHE A 303 29.91 -12.63 15.30
CA PHE A 303 29.05 -12.59 14.10
C PHE A 303 28.04 -11.45 14.12
N LYS A 304 27.40 -11.22 15.27
CA LYS A 304 26.48 -10.07 15.45
C LYS A 304 27.17 -8.74 15.17
N ARG A 305 28.42 -8.56 15.65
CA ARG A 305 29.20 -7.34 15.40
C ARG A 305 29.47 -7.14 13.91
N LYS A 306 29.88 -8.20 13.19
CA LYS A 306 30.09 -8.16 11.74
C LYS A 306 28.78 -7.80 11.01
N PHE A 307 27.66 -8.42 11.40
CA PHE A 307 26.36 -8.12 10.81
C PHE A 307 25.92 -6.67 11.05
N LYS A 308 26.12 -6.12 12.25
CA LYS A 308 25.85 -4.70 12.54
C LYS A 308 26.63 -3.78 11.59
N ILE A 309 27.91 -4.06 11.37
CA ILE A 309 28.75 -3.27 10.47
C ILE A 309 28.21 -3.37 9.03
N TRP A 310 27.89 -4.56 8.55
CA TRP A 310 27.31 -4.76 7.23
C TRP A 310 25.98 -4.03 7.08
N LEU A 311 25.13 -4.13 8.08
CA LEU A 311 23.85 -3.45 8.10
C LEU A 311 24.02 -1.93 8.01
N LEU A 312 24.96 -1.35 8.77
CA LEU A 312 25.29 0.08 8.71
C LEU A 312 25.84 0.48 7.33
N ILE A 313 26.76 -0.29 6.77
CA ILE A 313 27.35 0.00 5.45
C ILE A 313 26.27 0.06 4.36
N PHE A 314 25.30 -0.86 4.39
CA PHE A 314 24.26 -0.91 3.37
C PHE A 314 23.09 0.03 3.65
N MET A 315 22.66 0.17 4.91
CA MET A 315 21.47 0.95 5.23
C MET A 315 21.74 2.44 5.33
N THR A 316 22.94 2.87 5.77
CA THR A 316 23.23 4.30 5.88
C THR A 316 23.14 5.03 4.52
N PRO A 317 23.78 4.55 3.43
CA PRO A 317 23.62 5.18 2.11
C PRO A 317 22.17 5.20 1.65
N ILE A 318 21.43 4.12 1.84
CA ILE A 318 20.00 4.05 1.46
C ILE A 318 19.21 5.13 2.18
N TRP A 319 19.36 5.27 3.50
CA TRP A 319 18.66 6.29 4.27
C TRP A 319 19.10 7.72 3.94
N VAL A 320 20.38 7.93 3.64
CA VAL A 320 20.89 9.23 3.15
C VAL A 320 20.23 9.59 1.82
N ILE A 321 20.17 8.65 0.88
CA ILE A 321 19.48 8.84 -0.41
C ILE A 321 17.99 9.13 -0.20
N ILE A 322 17.31 8.38 0.67
CA ILE A 322 15.90 8.60 0.99
C ILE A 322 15.68 10.00 1.58
N CYS A 323 16.53 10.45 2.51
CA CYS A 323 16.44 11.80 3.09
C CYS A 323 16.68 12.89 2.03
N ALA A 324 17.72 12.73 1.20
CA ALA A 324 18.02 13.67 0.11
C ALA A 324 16.87 13.73 -0.92
N PHE A 325 16.31 12.58 -1.26
CA PHE A 325 15.18 12.50 -2.18
C PHE A 325 13.90 13.09 -1.57
N SER A 326 13.64 12.85 -0.29
CA SER A 326 12.52 13.44 0.44
C SER A 326 12.61 14.99 0.48
N PHE A 327 13.82 15.50 0.61
CA PHE A 327 14.06 16.96 0.52
C PHE A 327 13.84 17.47 -0.91
N HIS A 328 14.30 16.70 -1.93
CA HIS A 328 14.09 17.05 -3.34
C HIS A 328 12.60 17.07 -3.72
N VAL A 329 11.82 16.10 -3.28
CA VAL A 329 10.38 16.02 -3.54
C VAL A 329 9.66 17.30 -3.10
N ASN A 330 10.05 17.88 -1.96
CA ASN A 330 9.43 19.11 -1.44
C ASN A 330 9.95 20.39 -2.12
N ASN A 331 11.24 20.46 -2.44
CA ASN A 331 11.91 21.73 -2.80
C ASN A 331 12.47 21.75 -4.23
N GLY A 332 12.53 20.63 -4.93
CA GLY A 332 13.08 20.54 -6.28
C GLY A 332 14.58 20.81 -6.40
N TRP A 333 15.36 20.69 -5.29
CA TRP A 333 16.75 21.17 -5.23
C TRP A 333 17.70 20.51 -6.23
N LEU A 334 17.49 19.24 -6.61
CA LEU A 334 18.33 18.58 -7.62
C LEU A 334 18.16 19.15 -9.02
N THR A 335 17.05 19.82 -9.28
CA THR A 335 16.69 20.37 -10.59
C THR A 335 16.62 21.90 -10.60
N MET A 336 16.96 22.58 -9.48
CA MET A 336 16.79 24.01 -9.32
C MET A 336 17.60 24.86 -10.32
N HIS A 337 18.75 24.36 -10.78
CA HIS A 337 19.61 25.04 -11.75
C HIS A 337 19.28 24.72 -13.22
N GLN A 338 18.32 23.83 -13.47
CA GLN A 338 17.93 23.45 -14.82
C GLN A 338 16.79 24.32 -15.32
N THR A 339 16.86 24.74 -16.57
CA THR A 339 15.79 25.52 -17.21
C THR A 339 14.53 24.67 -17.42
N THR A 340 14.72 23.38 -17.58
CA THR A 340 13.65 22.40 -17.81
C THR A 340 13.67 21.30 -16.73
N ILE A 341 12.53 20.68 -16.45
CA ILE A 341 12.43 19.51 -15.56
C ILE A 341 12.95 18.30 -16.33
N PRO A 342 14.02 17.63 -15.86
CA PRO A 342 14.57 16.49 -16.62
C PRO A 342 13.61 15.31 -16.65
N LYS A 343 13.66 14.51 -17.71
CA LYS A 343 12.84 13.31 -17.88
C LYS A 343 13.04 12.24 -16.79
N TRP A 344 14.17 12.26 -16.09
CA TRP A 344 14.43 11.35 -14.97
C TRP A 344 13.73 11.78 -13.66
N ASP A 345 13.25 13.03 -13.57
CA ASP A 345 12.55 13.53 -12.39
C ASP A 345 11.07 13.09 -12.41
N ASN A 346 10.84 11.84 -12.06
CA ASN A 346 9.50 11.27 -11.91
C ASN A 346 8.84 11.63 -10.57
N THR A 347 9.37 12.64 -9.86
CA THR A 347 8.82 13.05 -8.56
C THR A 347 7.62 13.97 -8.66
N SER A 348 7.14 14.26 -9.87
CA SER A 348 5.86 14.94 -10.12
C SER A 348 4.65 14.21 -9.50
N GLU A 349 4.73 12.89 -9.35
CA GLU A 349 3.71 12.08 -8.68
C GLU A 349 3.64 12.31 -7.16
N PHE A 350 4.60 13.02 -6.58
CA PHE A 350 4.69 13.36 -5.16
C PHE A 350 4.64 14.88 -4.95
N MET A 351 3.85 15.61 -5.73
CA MET A 351 3.70 17.04 -5.60
C MET A 351 2.68 17.43 -4.52
N ARG A 352 2.87 18.62 -3.92
CA ARG A 352 1.84 19.25 -3.10
C ARG A 352 0.91 20.06 -4.00
N TRP A 353 -0.37 19.75 -3.93
CA TRP A 353 -1.43 20.41 -4.71
C TRP A 353 -2.28 21.37 -3.85
N ASP A 354 -1.87 21.63 -2.60
CA ASP A 354 -2.66 22.43 -1.63
C ASP A 354 -2.97 23.84 -2.13
N GLU A 355 -2.00 24.50 -2.81
CA GLU A 355 -2.21 25.82 -3.41
C GLU A 355 -3.23 25.78 -4.55
N PHE A 356 -3.22 24.73 -5.35
CA PHE A 356 -4.19 24.53 -6.42
C PHE A 356 -5.61 24.48 -5.86
N GLY A 357 -5.86 23.65 -4.84
CA GLY A 357 -7.19 23.50 -4.26
C GLY A 357 -7.77 24.82 -3.76
N LYS A 358 -6.96 25.66 -3.10
CA LYS A 358 -7.37 26.99 -2.64
C LYS A 358 -7.69 27.94 -3.79
N ASN A 359 -6.77 28.05 -4.75
CA ASN A 359 -6.93 28.97 -5.89
C ASN A 359 -8.06 28.53 -6.82
N PHE A 360 -8.37 27.23 -6.89
CA PHE A 360 -9.46 26.73 -7.69
C PHE A 360 -10.83 27.06 -7.10
N ASP A 361 -10.96 27.04 -5.78
CA ASP A 361 -12.17 27.47 -5.08
C ASP A 361 -12.50 28.97 -5.34
N ASP A 362 -11.47 29.81 -5.56
CA ASP A 362 -11.64 31.23 -5.87
C ASP A 362 -12.06 31.48 -7.34
N ILE A 363 -11.68 30.58 -8.25
CA ILE A 363 -12.04 30.68 -9.69
C ILE A 363 -13.38 30.01 -9.99
N CYS A 364 -13.70 28.92 -9.30
CA CYS A 364 -14.92 28.15 -9.52
C CYS A 364 -16.09 28.67 -8.70
N CYS A 365 -17.11 28.93 -9.42
CA CYS A 365 -18.35 29.62 -9.09
C CYS A 365 -19.20 29.02 -7.94
N ASP A 366 -20.13 29.86 -7.48
CA ASP A 366 -21.21 29.51 -6.56
C ASP A 366 -22.15 28.46 -7.17
N GLY A 367 -22.35 27.35 -6.49
CA GLY A 367 -23.31 26.31 -6.88
C GLY A 367 -23.19 25.05 -6.03
N ASP A 368 -24.29 24.31 -5.92
CA ASP A 368 -24.38 23.13 -5.04
C ASP A 368 -23.67 21.98 -5.70
N LEU A 369 -23.21 21.26 -6.09
CA LEU A 369 -22.46 20.10 -6.60
C LEU A 369 -21.88 20.36 -7.99
N ILE A 370 -20.65 20.75 -8.02
CA ILE A 370 -19.93 21.04 -9.26
C ILE A 370 -19.26 19.75 -9.77
N LYS A 371 -19.47 19.42 -11.04
CA LYS A 371 -18.84 18.26 -11.69
C LYS A 371 -17.43 18.60 -12.19
N ILE A 372 -16.44 17.78 -11.80
CA ILE A 372 -15.05 17.92 -12.22
C ILE A 372 -14.60 16.67 -12.97
N GLY A 373 -14.18 16.85 -14.22
CA GLY A 373 -13.65 15.80 -15.06
C GLY A 373 -12.13 15.74 -15.04
N PHE A 374 -11.58 14.55 -15.21
CA PHE A 374 -10.15 14.28 -15.42
C PHE A 374 -9.95 13.28 -16.56
N LEU A 375 -8.83 13.39 -17.29
CA LEU A 375 -8.50 12.50 -18.39
C LEU A 375 -7.91 11.14 -17.94
N ASN A 376 -7.53 11.02 -16.68
CA ASN A 376 -7.02 9.78 -16.10
C ASN A 376 -7.24 9.74 -14.57
N TRP A 377 -7.18 8.54 -14.00
CA TRP A 377 -7.43 8.32 -12.58
C TRP A 377 -6.30 8.84 -11.67
N VAL A 378 -5.07 8.96 -12.18
CA VAL A 378 -3.91 9.47 -11.43
C VAL A 378 -4.12 10.94 -11.08
N ASP A 379 -4.44 11.75 -12.09
CA ASP A 379 -4.70 13.19 -11.91
C ASP A 379 -5.96 13.41 -11.04
N ALA A 380 -7.00 12.62 -11.27
CA ALA A 380 -8.21 12.63 -10.45
C ALA A 380 -7.93 12.33 -8.97
N SER A 381 -7.00 11.41 -8.71
CA SER A 381 -6.60 11.07 -7.35
C SER A 381 -5.80 12.18 -6.69
N LEU A 382 -4.75 12.67 -7.37
CA LEU A 382 -3.83 13.68 -6.82
C LEU A 382 -4.51 15.03 -6.56
N LEU A 383 -5.32 15.51 -7.51
CA LEU A 383 -6.04 16.77 -7.34
C LEU A 383 -7.32 16.57 -6.51
N GLY A 384 -7.95 15.42 -6.60
CA GLY A 384 -9.14 15.09 -5.84
C GLY A 384 -8.97 15.21 -4.33
N VAL A 385 -7.78 14.91 -3.80
CA VAL A 385 -7.49 15.04 -2.35
C VAL A 385 -7.63 16.47 -1.85
N VAL A 386 -7.26 17.46 -2.69
CA VAL A 386 -7.22 18.88 -2.30
C VAL A 386 -8.49 19.64 -2.70
N LEU A 387 -9.35 19.02 -3.50
CA LEU A 387 -10.67 19.55 -3.84
C LEU A 387 -11.63 19.31 -2.66
N SER A 388 -12.51 20.30 -2.40
CA SER A 388 -13.54 20.17 -1.36
C SER A 388 -14.64 19.16 -1.73
N ASP A 389 -15.42 18.70 -0.75
CA ASP A 389 -16.50 17.72 -0.93
C ASP A 389 -17.68 18.25 -1.80
N LYS A 390 -17.70 19.56 -2.13
CA LYS A 390 -18.66 20.14 -3.09
C LYS A 390 -18.41 19.70 -4.54
N TYR A 391 -17.24 19.11 -4.82
CA TYR A 391 -16.86 18.67 -6.16
C TYR A 391 -17.10 17.17 -6.34
N SER A 392 -17.91 16.80 -7.32
CA SER A 392 -18.07 15.42 -7.78
C SER A 392 -17.05 15.11 -8.87
N ILE A 393 -16.20 14.12 -8.65
CA ILE A 393 -15.07 13.79 -9.53
C ILE A 393 -15.45 12.69 -10.52
N ARG A 394 -15.23 12.95 -11.81
CA ARG A 394 -15.43 12.02 -12.92
C ARG A 394 -14.14 11.78 -13.69
N VAL A 395 -13.85 10.54 -14.09
CA VAL A 395 -12.69 10.19 -14.92
C VAL A 395 -13.15 9.78 -16.31
N ILE A 396 -12.65 10.50 -17.33
CA ILE A 396 -12.98 10.31 -18.75
C ILE A 396 -11.87 9.50 -19.39
N SER A 397 -11.81 8.21 -19.12
CA SER A 397 -10.83 7.29 -19.73
C SER A 397 -11.42 5.88 -19.83
N ASP A 398 -10.74 5.01 -20.58
CA ASP A 398 -11.12 3.60 -20.69
C ASP A 398 -10.77 2.81 -19.42
N ASP A 399 -9.82 3.30 -18.62
CA ASP A 399 -9.47 2.77 -17.30
C ASP A 399 -9.65 3.83 -16.20
N PRO A 400 -10.89 4.07 -15.75
CA PRO A 400 -11.18 5.04 -14.69
C PRO A 400 -10.99 4.45 -13.28
N HIS A 401 -10.50 3.23 -13.13
CA HIS A 401 -10.40 2.51 -11.84
C HIS A 401 -11.75 2.53 -11.08
N HIS A 402 -11.73 2.75 -9.75
CA HIS A 402 -12.96 2.77 -8.95
C HIS A 402 -13.85 3.99 -9.23
N PHE A 403 -13.36 5.04 -9.89
CA PHE A 403 -14.20 6.22 -10.22
C PHE A 403 -15.44 5.87 -11.07
N ARG A 404 -15.42 4.75 -11.82
CA ARG A 404 -16.61 4.28 -12.57
C ARG A 404 -17.80 3.88 -11.70
N TYR A 405 -17.57 3.51 -10.44
CA TYR A 405 -18.59 3.03 -9.51
C TYR A 405 -19.18 4.14 -8.64
N ARG A 406 -18.68 5.38 -8.77
CA ARG A 406 -19.10 6.53 -7.94
C ARG A 406 -20.29 7.29 -8.49
N GLU A 407 -20.62 7.16 -9.76
CA GLU A 407 -21.69 7.93 -10.39
C GLU A 407 -22.82 7.06 -10.91
N ASN A 408 -24.04 7.33 -10.42
CA ASN A 408 -25.27 6.73 -10.94
C ASN A 408 -25.89 7.56 -12.09
N ASP A 409 -25.41 8.81 -12.32
CA ASP A 409 -25.97 9.69 -13.34
C ASP A 409 -25.22 9.50 -14.67
N THR A 410 -25.90 8.85 -15.60
CA THR A 410 -25.38 8.55 -16.94
C THR A 410 -25.53 9.70 -17.93
N ASN A 411 -26.24 10.78 -17.55
CA ASN A 411 -26.47 11.91 -18.45
C ASN A 411 -25.24 12.82 -18.55
N PRO A 412 -24.97 13.39 -19.73
CA PRO A 412 -23.97 14.44 -19.87
C PRO A 412 -24.38 15.69 -19.05
N GLN A 413 -23.40 16.25 -18.34
CA GLN A 413 -23.63 17.44 -17.51
C GLN A 413 -22.53 18.48 -17.71
N MET A 414 -22.92 19.77 -17.66
CA MET A 414 -21.94 20.84 -17.66
C MET A 414 -21.04 20.76 -16.43
N GLY A 415 -19.75 20.92 -16.66
CA GLY A 415 -18.76 20.86 -15.61
C GLY A 415 -17.40 21.40 -16.06
N TYR A 416 -16.39 21.13 -15.28
CA TYR A 416 -15.02 21.58 -15.56
C TYR A 416 -14.11 20.38 -15.78
N LEU A 417 -13.25 20.47 -16.78
CA LEU A 417 -12.18 19.50 -17.01
C LEU A 417 -10.85 20.11 -16.55
N LEU A 418 -10.19 19.40 -15.66
CA LEU A 418 -8.88 19.79 -15.15
C LEU A 418 -7.78 18.94 -15.79
N VAL A 419 -6.80 19.60 -16.38
CA VAL A 419 -5.67 18.94 -17.06
C VAL A 419 -4.35 19.46 -16.47
N PRO A 420 -3.72 18.75 -15.52
CA PRO A 420 -2.41 19.10 -15.01
C PRO A 420 -1.33 18.82 -16.05
N VAL A 421 -0.42 19.77 -16.24
CA VAL A 421 0.69 19.71 -17.19
C VAL A 421 1.96 20.18 -16.52
N LEU A 422 3.05 19.42 -16.66
CA LEU A 422 4.37 19.90 -16.24
C LEU A 422 4.81 21.08 -17.12
N LYS A 423 5.38 22.12 -16.54
CA LYS A 423 5.70 23.39 -17.24
C LYS A 423 6.59 23.20 -18.49
N ASN A 424 7.48 22.20 -18.48
CA ASN A 424 8.33 21.89 -19.64
C ASN A 424 7.60 21.39 -20.89
N ASN A 425 6.42 20.84 -20.68
CA ASN A 425 5.65 20.20 -21.75
C ASN A 425 4.51 21.10 -22.23
N LEU A 426 4.35 22.27 -21.61
CA LEU A 426 3.16 23.10 -21.86
C LEU A 426 3.06 23.51 -23.31
N ASP A 427 4.10 24.19 -23.86
CA ASP A 427 4.06 24.75 -25.23
C ASP A 427 3.96 23.63 -26.30
N ASN A 428 4.64 22.51 -26.06
CA ASN A 428 4.65 21.39 -27.00
C ASN A 428 3.39 20.52 -26.94
N ARG A 429 2.65 20.54 -25.83
CA ARG A 429 1.49 19.67 -25.57
C ARG A 429 0.15 20.41 -25.58
N LEU A 430 0.16 21.75 -25.59
CA LEU A 430 -1.09 22.53 -25.56
C LEU A 430 -2.04 22.15 -26.71
N GLU A 431 -1.53 22.02 -27.92
CA GLU A 431 -2.34 21.61 -29.07
C GLU A 431 -2.81 20.14 -28.96
N GLU A 432 -1.95 19.24 -28.51
CA GLU A 432 -2.33 17.85 -28.22
C GLU A 432 -3.44 17.76 -27.16
N ILE A 433 -3.29 18.54 -26.09
CA ILE A 433 -4.28 18.60 -25.00
C ILE A 433 -5.60 19.17 -25.53
N ARG A 434 -5.55 20.27 -26.27
CA ARG A 434 -6.76 20.86 -26.88
C ARG A 434 -7.47 19.88 -27.81
N LEU A 435 -6.72 19.10 -28.60
CA LEU A 435 -7.30 18.06 -29.44
C LEU A 435 -7.99 16.98 -28.61
N LYS A 436 -7.35 16.47 -27.58
CA LYS A 436 -7.94 15.48 -26.66
C LYS A 436 -9.20 16.03 -25.95
N VAL A 437 -9.17 17.30 -25.52
CA VAL A 437 -10.34 17.92 -24.88
C VAL A 437 -11.47 18.09 -25.89
N ARG A 438 -11.19 18.44 -27.15
CA ARG A 438 -12.18 18.51 -28.24
C ARG A 438 -12.77 17.16 -28.62
N GLU A 439 -12.03 16.06 -28.44
CA GLU A 439 -12.58 14.70 -28.59
C GLU A 439 -13.66 14.41 -27.54
N VAL A 440 -13.57 15.03 -26.36
CA VAL A 440 -14.54 14.91 -25.27
C VAL A 440 -15.73 15.83 -25.53
N ASP A 441 -15.49 17.12 -25.85
CA ASP A 441 -16.49 18.12 -26.17
C ASP A 441 -15.96 19.11 -27.21
N GLN A 442 -16.58 19.15 -28.40
CA GLN A 442 -16.22 20.07 -29.47
C GLN A 442 -16.45 21.55 -29.12
N ASN A 443 -17.39 21.82 -28.22
CA ASN A 443 -17.78 23.16 -27.78
C ASN A 443 -17.04 23.61 -26.50
N MET A 444 -15.92 22.94 -26.16
CA MET A 444 -15.14 23.26 -24.98
C MET A 444 -14.69 24.73 -24.96
N GLU A 445 -14.77 25.34 -23.78
CA GLU A 445 -14.29 26.69 -23.51
C GLU A 445 -13.07 26.63 -22.58
N TYR A 446 -11.94 27.16 -23.01
CA TYR A 446 -10.79 27.36 -22.12
C TYR A 446 -11.06 28.57 -21.23
N LEU A 447 -11.05 28.37 -19.91
CA LEU A 447 -11.36 29.45 -18.94
C LEU A 447 -10.09 30.09 -18.42
N ASP A 448 -9.21 29.31 -17.82
CA ASP A 448 -8.05 29.79 -17.10
C ASP A 448 -7.01 28.69 -16.86
N SER A 449 -5.90 29.06 -16.22
CA SER A 449 -4.90 28.10 -15.75
C SER A 449 -4.32 28.52 -14.40
N ILE A 450 -4.04 27.53 -13.55
CA ILE A 450 -3.49 27.74 -12.22
C ILE A 450 -2.07 27.19 -12.20
N ASP A 451 -1.09 28.06 -11.92
CA ASP A 451 0.30 27.64 -11.72
C ASP A 451 0.48 26.98 -10.35
N VAL A 452 1.23 25.89 -10.31
CA VAL A 452 1.54 25.13 -9.11
C VAL A 452 3.04 25.11 -8.91
N LYS A 453 3.48 25.53 -7.72
CA LYS A 453 4.89 25.67 -7.39
C LYS A 453 5.43 24.44 -6.66
N ARG A 454 6.71 24.21 -6.85
CA ARG A 454 7.52 23.28 -6.05
C ARG A 454 8.72 24.03 -5.51
N GLY A 455 8.70 24.34 -4.21
CA GLY A 455 9.57 25.36 -3.63
C GLY A 455 9.25 26.73 -4.22
N GLU A 456 10.25 27.42 -4.75
CA GLU A 456 10.08 28.77 -5.37
C GLU A 456 9.80 28.70 -6.88
N ARG A 457 9.80 27.50 -7.47
CA ARG A 457 9.70 27.32 -8.91
C ARG A 457 8.30 26.92 -9.34
N ASP A 458 7.79 27.58 -10.38
CA ASP A 458 6.61 27.09 -11.10
C ASP A 458 6.95 25.76 -11.74
N TYR A 459 6.27 24.70 -11.32
CA TYR A 459 6.60 23.32 -11.69
C TYR A 459 5.54 22.70 -12.61
N ALA A 460 4.29 22.96 -12.32
CA ALA A 460 3.16 22.46 -13.10
C ALA A 460 2.15 23.59 -13.31
N ARG A 461 1.24 23.38 -14.25
CA ARG A 461 0.08 24.22 -14.53
C ARG A 461 -1.15 23.34 -14.71
N VAL A 462 -2.24 23.68 -14.06
CA VAL A 462 -3.52 23.01 -14.27
C VAL A 462 -4.36 23.88 -15.20
N LEU A 463 -4.67 23.34 -16.38
CA LEU A 463 -5.56 23.99 -17.35
C LEU A 463 -7.00 23.69 -16.97
N VAL A 464 -7.85 24.72 -17.00
CA VAL A 464 -9.26 24.65 -16.64
C VAL A 464 -10.11 24.88 -17.88
N PHE A 465 -10.92 23.88 -18.25
CA PHE A 465 -11.86 23.96 -19.36
C PHE A 465 -13.29 23.81 -18.85
N LYS A 466 -14.23 24.58 -19.37
CA LYS A 466 -15.65 24.34 -19.21
C LYS A 466 -16.12 23.46 -20.34
N ILE A 467 -16.73 22.34 -20.02
CA ILE A 467 -17.13 21.33 -21.00
C ILE A 467 -18.44 20.64 -20.60
N LEU A 468 -19.08 20.00 -21.56
CA LEU A 468 -20.13 19.03 -21.33
C LEU A 468 -19.47 17.69 -21.01
N LEU A 469 -19.40 17.32 -19.72
CA LEU A 469 -18.83 16.05 -19.28
C LEU A 469 -19.71 14.88 -19.75
N PRO A 470 -19.17 13.90 -20.49
CA PRO A 470 -19.93 12.72 -20.90
C PRO A 470 -20.35 11.90 -19.67
N GLY A 471 -21.42 11.10 -19.80
CA GLY A 471 -21.74 10.08 -18.81
C GLY A 471 -20.60 9.06 -18.62
N PRO A 472 -20.57 8.33 -17.49
CA PRO A 472 -19.58 7.28 -17.28
C PRO A 472 -19.66 6.24 -18.41
N LYS A 473 -18.51 5.81 -18.94
CA LYS A 473 -18.47 4.71 -19.91
C LYS A 473 -18.88 3.42 -19.19
N SER A 474 -19.90 2.75 -19.72
CA SER A 474 -20.42 1.46 -19.25
C SER A 474 -19.37 0.33 -19.27
#